data_7f79add037c924953982bbed2c20541c
#
_entry.id   7f79add037c924953982bbed2c20541c
#
_cell.length_a   1.000
_cell.length_b   1.000
_cell.length_c   1.000
_cell.angle_alpha   90.00
_cell.angle_beta   90.00
_cell.angle_gamma   90.00
#
_symmetry.space_group_name_H-M   'P 1'
#
loop_
_entity.id
_entity.type
_entity.pdbx_description
1 polymer ?
#
loop_
_entity_poly.entity_id
_entity_poly.type
_entity_poly.pdbx_seq_one_letter_code
_entity_poly.pdbx_strand_id
1 'polypeptide(L)'
;DLISVKPSSNPIIDCVQSINFAAMTPMQVNTVLNQSPDKLNLIEQLIIGGAPVNSLLESKLQEVKTHCYSTYGMTESITHIAVKKLNGEYKSKYFEALPNITFQLNKDDCLVINTPHLSNSTITTNDVSKIINKESFKWIGRLNNIVNSGGIKLHPEELETKISDLFHNTRFFFSSLPDELLGERLVLVIESKNSISDLDSGLKKLLDTFEMPKTIFY
;
A
#
# COMPACT_ATOMS: atom_id res chain seq x y z
N ASP A 1 25.76 -9.25 -13.74
CA ASP A 1 25.39 -10.67 -13.85
C ASP A 1 23.95 -10.88 -13.43
N LEU A 2 23.27 -11.87 -14.02
CA LEU A 2 21.90 -12.24 -13.69
C LEU A 2 21.92 -13.48 -12.77
N ILE A 3 21.21 -13.39 -11.63
CA ILE A 3 21.02 -14.52 -10.72
C ILE A 3 19.63 -15.09 -10.97
N SER A 4 19.55 -16.32 -11.49
CA SER A 4 18.29 -17.03 -11.69
C SER A 4 17.95 -17.88 -10.47
N VAL A 5 16.74 -17.73 -9.96
CA VAL A 5 16.23 -18.49 -8.82
C VAL A 5 14.90 -19.19 -9.19
N LYS A 6 14.61 -20.30 -8.52
CA LYS A 6 13.31 -20.97 -8.71
C LYS A 6 12.19 -20.09 -8.13
N PRO A 7 11.05 -19.94 -8.84
CA PRO A 7 9.88 -19.26 -8.29
C PRO A 7 9.44 -19.92 -6.98
N SER A 8 9.37 -19.11 -5.91
CA SER A 8 8.94 -19.60 -4.59
C SER A 8 8.46 -18.42 -3.73
N SER A 9 7.86 -18.72 -2.59
CA SER A 9 7.50 -17.70 -1.60
C SER A 9 8.72 -17.10 -0.89
N ASN A 10 9.86 -17.80 -0.86
CA ASN A 10 11.15 -17.31 -0.36
C ASN A 10 12.22 -17.52 -1.44
N PRO A 11 12.31 -16.62 -2.44
CA PRO A 11 13.17 -16.83 -3.61
C PRO A 11 14.66 -16.74 -3.31
N ILE A 12 15.06 -16.19 -2.16
CA ILE A 12 16.47 -15.99 -1.80
C ILE A 12 16.96 -16.87 -0.67
N ILE A 13 16.20 -17.90 -0.28
CA ILE A 13 16.56 -18.75 0.85
C ILE A 13 17.95 -19.39 0.69
N ASP A 14 18.27 -19.84 -0.51
CA ASP A 14 19.55 -20.47 -0.86
C ASP A 14 20.62 -19.49 -1.34
N CYS A 15 20.31 -18.20 -1.46
CA CYS A 15 21.28 -17.20 -1.90
C CYS A 15 22.33 -16.96 -0.82
N VAL A 16 23.59 -16.92 -1.24
CA VAL A 16 24.76 -16.66 -0.37
C VAL A 16 25.59 -15.46 -0.84
N GLN A 17 25.35 -14.96 -2.03
CA GLN A 17 26.10 -13.88 -2.65
C GLN A 17 25.34 -12.55 -2.55
N SER A 18 26.06 -11.44 -2.66
CA SER A 18 25.47 -10.10 -2.72
C SER A 18 24.66 -9.91 -4.00
N ILE A 19 23.54 -9.22 -3.87
CA ILE A 19 22.58 -8.91 -4.94
C ILE A 19 22.42 -7.39 -5.00
N ASN A 20 22.79 -6.78 -6.12
CA ASN A 20 22.67 -5.32 -6.24
C ASN A 20 21.22 -4.87 -6.33
N PHE A 21 20.37 -5.64 -7.03
CA PHE A 21 18.98 -5.29 -7.25
C PHE A 21 18.09 -6.53 -7.30
N ALA A 22 16.94 -6.46 -6.65
CA ALA A 22 15.91 -7.50 -6.71
C ALA A 22 14.50 -6.88 -6.75
N ALA A 23 13.55 -7.67 -7.26
CA ALA A 23 12.12 -7.35 -7.22
C ALA A 23 11.36 -8.47 -6.51
N MET A 24 10.49 -8.13 -5.56
CA MET A 24 9.66 -9.09 -4.82
C MET A 24 8.24 -8.55 -4.63
N THR A 25 7.30 -9.47 -4.41
CA THR A 25 5.97 -9.12 -3.91
C THR A 25 6.01 -8.89 -2.39
N PRO A 26 5.06 -8.13 -1.81
CA PRO A 26 4.96 -7.99 -0.35
C PRO A 26 4.87 -9.32 0.39
N MET A 27 4.20 -10.33 -0.20
CA MET A 27 4.10 -11.68 0.35
C MET A 27 5.48 -12.36 0.43
N GLN A 28 6.28 -12.27 -0.63
CA GLN A 28 7.63 -12.83 -0.65
C GLN A 28 8.52 -12.16 0.39
N VAL A 29 8.50 -10.83 0.46
CA VAL A 29 9.28 -10.09 1.47
C VAL A 29 8.88 -10.48 2.88
N ASN A 30 7.58 -10.58 3.17
CA ASN A 30 7.11 -11.03 4.49
C ASN A 30 7.55 -12.48 4.80
N THR A 31 7.55 -13.37 3.81
CA THR A 31 8.03 -14.74 3.98
C THR A 31 9.54 -14.78 4.29
N VAL A 32 10.34 -13.99 3.57
CA VAL A 32 11.78 -13.87 3.82
C VAL A 32 12.04 -13.33 5.23
N LEU A 33 11.34 -12.26 5.64
CA LEU A 33 11.47 -11.67 6.98
C LEU A 33 11.14 -12.65 8.10
N ASN A 34 10.17 -13.54 7.88
CA ASN A 34 9.77 -14.54 8.89
C ASN A 34 10.68 -15.77 8.92
N GLN A 35 11.29 -16.18 7.81
CA GLN A 35 12.06 -17.42 7.69
C GLN A 35 13.58 -17.21 7.72
N SER A 36 14.04 -16.12 7.14
CA SER A 36 15.47 -15.85 6.92
C SER A 36 15.75 -14.33 6.79
N PRO A 37 15.47 -13.54 7.84
CA PRO A 37 15.51 -12.05 7.76
C PRO A 37 16.89 -11.52 7.33
N ASP A 38 17.96 -12.18 7.73
CA ASP A 38 19.33 -11.78 7.37
C ASP A 38 19.59 -11.86 5.86
N LYS A 39 18.84 -12.69 5.12
CA LYS A 39 18.98 -12.82 3.67
C LYS A 39 18.59 -11.53 2.92
N LEU A 40 17.67 -10.73 3.48
CA LEU A 40 17.38 -9.43 2.87
C LEU A 40 18.61 -8.54 2.83
N ASN A 41 19.48 -8.60 3.84
CA ASN A 41 20.69 -7.77 3.89
C ASN A 41 21.74 -8.14 2.81
N LEU A 42 21.54 -9.22 2.06
CA LEU A 42 22.33 -9.52 0.87
C LEU A 42 21.94 -8.64 -0.33
N ILE A 43 20.75 -8.03 -0.30
CA ILE A 43 20.23 -7.20 -1.37
C ILE A 43 20.55 -5.73 -1.06
N GLU A 44 21.15 -5.04 -2.00
CA GLU A 44 21.42 -3.60 -1.88
C GLU A 44 20.15 -2.78 -2.10
N GLN A 45 19.43 -3.04 -3.19
CA GLN A 45 18.18 -2.35 -3.55
C GLN A 45 17.07 -3.34 -3.86
N LEU A 46 15.93 -3.18 -3.19
CA LEU A 46 14.76 -4.02 -3.35
C LEU A 46 13.54 -3.18 -3.75
N ILE A 47 12.96 -3.48 -4.89
CA ILE A 47 11.63 -2.96 -5.24
C ILE A 47 10.55 -3.97 -4.82
N ILE A 48 9.47 -3.46 -4.24
CA ILE A 48 8.35 -4.24 -3.73
C ILE A 48 7.09 -3.77 -4.46
N GLY A 49 6.48 -4.68 -5.21
CA GLY A 49 5.34 -4.35 -6.06
C GLY A 49 4.36 -5.50 -6.25
N GLY A 50 3.34 -5.26 -7.07
CA GLY A 50 2.27 -6.22 -7.36
C GLY A 50 1.13 -6.24 -6.33
N ALA A 51 1.31 -5.63 -5.15
CA ALA A 51 0.26 -5.39 -4.14
C ALA A 51 0.70 -4.24 -3.21
N PRO A 52 -0.22 -3.65 -2.43
CA PRO A 52 0.12 -2.64 -1.43
C PRO A 52 1.04 -3.20 -0.34
N VAL A 53 1.99 -2.37 0.10
CA VAL A 53 2.81 -2.63 1.29
C VAL A 53 2.06 -2.07 2.50
N ASN A 54 1.64 -2.95 3.40
CA ASN A 54 0.96 -2.53 4.62
C ASN A 54 1.96 -1.97 5.66
N SER A 55 1.44 -1.26 6.66
CA SER A 55 2.25 -0.61 7.70
C SER A 55 3.06 -1.60 8.54
N LEU A 56 2.52 -2.80 8.81
CA LEU A 56 3.24 -3.83 9.54
C LEU A 56 4.49 -4.30 8.79
N LEU A 57 4.37 -4.55 7.48
CA LEU A 57 5.52 -4.90 6.65
C LEU A 57 6.50 -3.72 6.58
N GLU A 58 5.99 -2.50 6.40
CA GLU A 58 6.81 -1.29 6.36
C GLU A 58 7.57 -1.06 7.68
N SER A 59 6.97 -1.36 8.85
CA SER A 59 7.64 -1.32 10.14
C SER A 59 8.77 -2.33 10.24
N LYS A 60 8.54 -3.58 9.83
CA LYS A 60 9.58 -4.63 9.82
C LYS A 60 10.76 -4.26 8.93
N LEU A 61 10.52 -3.56 7.82
CA LEU A 61 11.57 -3.12 6.89
C LEU A 61 12.49 -2.04 7.48
N GLN A 62 12.13 -1.39 8.60
CA GLN A 62 13.04 -0.42 9.24
C GLN A 62 14.30 -1.08 9.83
N GLU A 63 14.25 -2.39 10.10
CA GLU A 63 15.35 -3.14 10.73
C GLU A 63 16.34 -3.72 9.71
N VAL A 64 16.03 -3.66 8.39
CA VAL A 64 16.92 -4.20 7.36
C VAL A 64 17.82 -3.13 6.75
N LYS A 65 19.01 -3.53 6.32
CA LYS A 65 20.00 -2.64 5.68
C LYS A 65 19.68 -2.35 4.20
N THR A 66 18.91 -3.23 3.58
CA THR A 66 18.45 -3.12 2.18
C THR A 66 17.67 -1.84 1.95
N HIS A 67 17.97 -1.12 0.89
CA HIS A 67 17.15 0.02 0.47
C HIS A 67 15.85 -0.49 -0.18
N CYS A 68 14.74 -0.36 0.54
CA CYS A 68 13.44 -0.88 0.12
C CYS A 68 12.56 0.22 -0.48
N TYR A 69 11.94 -0.07 -1.62
CA TYR A 69 11.05 0.84 -2.33
C TYR A 69 9.74 0.14 -2.66
N SER A 70 8.60 0.76 -2.38
CA SER A 70 7.33 0.37 -2.97
C SER A 70 7.23 0.94 -4.36
N THR A 71 6.72 0.16 -5.32
CA THR A 71 6.51 0.61 -6.70
C THR A 71 5.04 0.90 -6.96
N TYR A 72 4.78 1.90 -7.78
CA TYR A 72 3.46 2.19 -8.35
C TYR A 72 3.53 2.06 -9.86
N GLY A 73 2.60 1.31 -10.42
CA GLY A 73 2.47 1.07 -11.85
C GLY A 73 1.29 0.16 -12.16
N MET A 74 0.98 0.04 -13.44
CA MET A 74 -0.15 -0.74 -13.94
C MET A 74 0.16 -1.27 -15.35
N THR A 75 -0.71 -2.13 -15.86
CA THR A 75 -0.56 -2.72 -17.20
C THR A 75 -0.47 -1.65 -18.28
N GLU A 76 -1.25 -0.59 -18.15
CA GLU A 76 -1.33 0.53 -19.11
C GLU A 76 -0.03 1.35 -19.14
N SER A 77 0.74 1.35 -18.06
CA SER A 77 2.06 1.98 -17.99
C SER A 77 3.22 1.00 -18.28
N ILE A 78 2.91 -0.24 -18.69
CA ILE A 78 3.86 -1.33 -18.99
C ILE A 78 4.60 -1.82 -17.73
N THR A 79 5.08 -0.90 -16.89
CA THR A 79 5.88 -1.17 -15.70
C THR A 79 5.59 -0.13 -14.61
N HIS A 80 6.41 -0.14 -13.55
CA HIS A 80 6.34 0.89 -12.52
C HIS A 80 6.78 2.26 -13.07
N ILE A 81 6.11 3.29 -12.62
CA ILE A 81 6.28 4.68 -13.05
C ILE A 81 6.60 5.62 -11.89
N ALA A 82 6.41 5.15 -10.67
CA ALA A 82 6.78 5.87 -9.47
C ALA A 82 7.26 4.90 -8.39
N VAL A 83 8.04 5.43 -7.46
CA VAL A 83 8.58 4.68 -6.32
C VAL A 83 8.37 5.46 -5.02
N LYS A 84 8.17 4.73 -3.93
CA LYS A 84 8.13 5.29 -2.57
C LYS A 84 9.19 4.60 -1.72
N LYS A 85 10.16 5.34 -1.19
CA LYS A 85 11.17 4.77 -0.29
C LYS A 85 10.52 4.39 1.04
N LEU A 86 10.71 3.13 1.46
CA LEU A 86 10.02 2.54 2.60
C LEU A 86 10.81 2.62 3.90
N ASN A 87 12.14 2.70 3.84
CA ASN A 87 12.99 2.63 5.03
C ASN A 87 14.22 3.56 4.96
N GLY A 88 14.92 3.70 6.08
CA GLY A 88 16.13 4.50 6.20
C GLY A 88 15.87 6.01 6.27
N GLU A 89 16.96 6.79 6.24
CA GLU A 89 16.95 8.23 6.49
C GLU A 89 16.01 9.02 5.57
N TYR A 90 15.88 8.60 4.31
CA TYR A 90 15.05 9.29 3.30
C TYR A 90 13.73 8.57 3.06
N LYS A 91 13.16 7.92 4.08
CA LYS A 91 11.82 7.31 4.00
C LYS A 91 10.80 8.35 3.56
N SER A 92 9.99 8.02 2.54
CA SER A 92 8.97 8.90 1.98
C SER A 92 7.56 8.44 2.35
N LYS A 93 6.64 9.39 2.47
CA LYS A 93 5.18 9.14 2.56
C LYS A 93 4.52 9.19 1.18
N TYR A 94 5.26 9.58 0.15
CA TYR A 94 4.74 9.88 -1.18
C TYR A 94 5.44 9.02 -2.22
N PHE A 95 4.72 8.75 -3.30
CA PHE A 95 5.31 8.18 -4.51
C PHE A 95 5.96 9.32 -5.31
N GLU A 96 7.17 9.09 -5.77
CA GLU A 96 7.97 9.99 -6.60
C GLU A 96 8.08 9.42 -8.01
N ALA A 97 7.84 10.25 -9.01
CA ALA A 97 7.88 9.86 -10.41
C ALA A 97 9.28 9.38 -10.83
N LEU A 98 9.31 8.40 -11.71
CA LEU A 98 10.50 8.12 -12.50
C LEU A 98 10.70 9.23 -13.56
N PRO A 99 11.90 9.38 -14.14
CA PRO A 99 12.21 10.46 -15.07
C PRO A 99 11.20 10.62 -16.20
N ASN A 100 10.85 11.88 -16.51
CA ASN A 100 9.93 12.28 -17.57
C ASN A 100 8.46 11.86 -17.35
N ILE A 101 8.05 11.57 -16.12
CA ILE A 101 6.66 11.28 -15.75
C ILE A 101 6.13 12.41 -14.88
N THR A 102 4.89 12.83 -15.14
CA THR A 102 4.21 13.83 -14.33
C THR A 102 2.78 13.39 -14.00
N PHE A 103 2.24 13.95 -12.92
CA PHE A 103 0.94 13.63 -12.38
C PHE A 103 0.03 14.82 -12.31
N GLN A 104 -1.26 14.59 -12.51
CA GLN A 104 -2.34 15.53 -12.23
C GLN A 104 -3.58 14.74 -11.78
N LEU A 105 -4.63 15.42 -11.34
CA LEU A 105 -5.91 14.82 -10.99
C LEU A 105 -6.96 15.13 -12.04
N ASN A 106 -7.89 14.22 -12.20
CA ASN A 106 -9.14 14.47 -12.91
C ASN A 106 -10.19 15.09 -11.95
N LYS A 107 -11.42 15.28 -12.44
CA LYS A 107 -12.55 15.85 -11.67
C LYS A 107 -13.00 14.98 -10.47
N ASP A 108 -12.64 13.71 -10.45
CA ASP A 108 -13.01 12.73 -9.42
C ASP A 108 -11.83 12.46 -8.46
N ASP A 109 -10.82 13.34 -8.44
CA ASP A 109 -9.57 13.24 -7.68
C ASP A 109 -8.75 11.97 -8.02
N CYS A 110 -9.01 11.35 -9.17
CA CYS A 110 -8.24 10.22 -9.63
C CYS A 110 -6.97 10.65 -10.36
N LEU A 111 -5.90 9.90 -10.14
CA LEU A 111 -4.60 10.16 -10.72
C LEU A 111 -4.64 10.06 -12.25
N VAL A 112 -4.12 11.06 -12.91
CA VAL A 112 -3.86 11.10 -14.35
C VAL A 112 -2.34 11.18 -14.55
N ILE A 113 -1.84 10.23 -15.32
CA ILE A 113 -0.40 10.01 -15.52
C ILE A 113 -0.05 10.49 -16.92
N ASN A 114 0.95 11.35 -17.01
CA ASN A 114 1.54 11.76 -18.28
C ASN A 114 2.87 11.08 -18.48
N THR A 115 2.98 10.25 -19.52
CA THR A 115 4.15 9.41 -19.86
C THR A 115 4.50 9.59 -21.33
N PRO A 116 5.07 10.71 -21.76
CA PRO A 116 5.24 11.04 -23.19
C PRO A 116 6.14 10.05 -23.94
N HIS A 117 6.96 9.29 -23.23
CA HIS A 117 7.84 8.26 -23.83
C HIS A 117 7.19 6.88 -23.96
N LEU A 118 6.05 6.63 -23.28
CA LEU A 118 5.31 5.36 -23.35
C LEU A 118 4.05 5.48 -24.21
N SER A 119 3.42 6.66 -24.18
CA SER A 119 2.15 6.90 -24.89
C SER A 119 2.03 8.39 -25.23
N ASN A 120 1.47 8.68 -26.41
CA ASN A 120 1.10 10.05 -26.78
C ASN A 120 -0.16 10.56 -26.04
N SER A 121 -0.83 9.72 -25.27
CA SER A 121 -2.02 10.02 -24.48
C SER A 121 -1.74 9.86 -22.99
N THR A 122 -2.46 10.64 -22.18
CA THR A 122 -2.43 10.48 -20.72
C THR A 122 -3.19 9.21 -20.30
N ILE A 123 -2.74 8.58 -19.23
CA ILE A 123 -3.41 7.43 -18.61
C ILE A 123 -4.28 7.95 -17.46
N THR A 124 -5.59 7.80 -17.56
CA THR A 124 -6.51 8.09 -16.45
C THR A 124 -6.75 6.84 -15.64
N THR A 125 -6.54 6.93 -14.34
CA THR A 125 -6.67 5.80 -13.42
C THR A 125 -7.97 5.88 -12.61
N ASN A 126 -8.26 4.83 -11.83
CA ASN A 126 -9.28 4.82 -10.76
C ASN A 126 -8.64 4.97 -9.37
N ASP A 127 -7.40 5.44 -9.30
CA ASP A 127 -6.66 5.64 -8.05
C ASP A 127 -6.87 7.05 -7.53
N VAL A 128 -7.65 7.20 -6.49
CA VAL A 128 -7.83 8.47 -5.79
C VAL A 128 -6.52 8.85 -5.13
N SER A 129 -6.08 10.07 -5.35
CA SER A 129 -4.76 10.51 -4.92
C SER A 129 -4.76 11.98 -4.50
N LYS A 130 -3.72 12.39 -3.81
CA LYS A 130 -3.44 13.79 -3.50
C LYS A 130 -2.10 14.18 -4.13
N ILE A 131 -2.13 15.17 -5.02
CA ILE A 131 -0.90 15.71 -5.60
C ILE A 131 -0.13 16.50 -4.55
N ILE A 132 1.16 16.22 -4.44
CA ILE A 132 2.11 16.98 -3.63
C ILE A 132 2.81 18.01 -4.51
N ASN A 133 3.28 17.57 -5.67
CA ASN A 133 3.78 18.41 -6.76
C ASN A 133 3.62 17.64 -8.09
N LYS A 134 4.10 18.19 -9.21
CA LYS A 134 3.95 17.56 -10.54
C LYS A 134 4.59 16.16 -10.66
N GLU A 135 5.54 15.84 -9.80
CA GLU A 135 6.32 14.61 -9.83
C GLU A 135 6.07 13.74 -8.60
N SER A 136 5.16 14.12 -7.68
CA SER A 136 4.89 13.31 -6.50
C SER A 136 3.43 13.38 -6.06
N PHE A 137 2.95 12.23 -5.55
CA PHE A 137 1.57 12.09 -5.06
C PHE A 137 1.49 11.15 -3.85
N LYS A 138 0.44 11.33 -3.05
CA LYS A 138 -0.02 10.38 -2.04
C LYS A 138 -1.18 9.58 -2.63
N TRP A 139 -1.04 8.26 -2.70
CA TRP A 139 -2.16 7.37 -3.02
C TRP A 139 -3.09 7.28 -1.80
N ILE A 140 -4.40 7.35 -2.02
CA ILE A 140 -5.42 7.34 -0.96
C ILE A 140 -6.22 6.04 -1.00
N GLY A 141 -6.65 5.60 -2.20
CA GLY A 141 -7.46 4.41 -2.37
C GLY A 141 -8.02 4.28 -3.78
N ARG A 142 -8.96 3.36 -3.97
CA ARG A 142 -9.64 3.15 -5.24
C ARG A 142 -10.98 3.88 -5.26
N LEU A 143 -11.30 4.54 -6.37
CA LEU A 143 -12.58 5.24 -6.58
C LEU A 143 -13.78 4.32 -6.31
N ASN A 144 -13.70 3.07 -6.78
CA ASN A 144 -14.78 2.09 -6.64
C ASN A 144 -14.96 1.57 -5.21
N ASN A 145 -14.00 1.82 -4.32
CA ASN A 145 -14.04 1.38 -2.92
C ASN A 145 -14.54 2.49 -1.98
N ILE A 146 -14.76 3.70 -2.49
CA ILE A 146 -15.27 4.80 -1.68
C ILE A 146 -16.62 4.42 -1.09
N VAL A 147 -16.75 4.54 0.21
CA VAL A 147 -18.01 4.37 0.95
C VAL A 147 -18.66 5.74 1.11
N ASN A 148 -19.88 5.91 0.59
CA ASN A 148 -20.64 7.16 0.74
C ASN A 148 -21.65 7.03 1.88
N SER A 149 -21.21 7.37 3.09
CA SER A 149 -22.01 7.24 4.31
C SER A 149 -22.59 8.58 4.72
N GLY A 150 -23.89 8.76 4.50
CA GLY A 150 -24.59 10.01 4.84
C GLY A 150 -24.07 11.24 4.11
N GLY A 151 -23.60 11.08 2.86
CA GLY A 151 -23.01 12.16 2.05
C GLY A 151 -21.51 12.39 2.33
N ILE A 152 -20.89 11.67 3.24
CA ILE A 152 -19.46 11.72 3.52
C ILE A 152 -18.76 10.60 2.74
N LYS A 153 -17.77 10.98 1.93
CA LYS A 153 -16.93 10.03 1.21
C LYS A 153 -15.81 9.53 2.12
N LEU A 154 -15.84 8.24 2.43
CA LEU A 154 -14.83 7.57 3.24
C LEU A 154 -13.96 6.70 2.33
N HIS A 155 -12.66 6.71 2.57
CA HIS A 155 -11.67 5.94 1.81
C HIS A 155 -11.19 4.76 2.67
N PRO A 156 -11.68 3.52 2.44
CA PRO A 156 -11.32 2.35 3.23
C PRO A 156 -9.82 2.17 3.41
N GLU A 157 -9.04 2.29 2.35
CA GLU A 157 -7.60 2.06 2.37
C GLU A 157 -6.84 3.11 3.21
N GLU A 158 -7.33 4.35 3.25
CA GLU A 158 -6.77 5.39 4.14
C GLU A 158 -7.12 5.11 5.60
N LEU A 159 -8.35 4.68 5.87
CA LEU A 159 -8.79 4.28 7.21
C LEU A 159 -8.02 3.05 7.71
N GLU A 160 -7.82 2.05 6.86
CA GLU A 160 -7.01 0.86 7.15
C GLU A 160 -5.58 1.25 7.53
N THR A 161 -5.00 2.22 6.83
CA THR A 161 -3.67 2.74 7.16
C THR A 161 -3.66 3.41 8.54
N LYS A 162 -4.70 4.18 8.90
CA LYS A 162 -4.78 4.85 10.20
C LYS A 162 -4.82 3.88 11.38
N ILE A 163 -5.53 2.76 11.25
CA ILE A 163 -5.75 1.81 12.35
C ILE A 163 -4.85 0.57 12.32
N SER A 164 -3.97 0.47 11.35
CA SER A 164 -3.15 -0.72 11.12
C SER A 164 -2.34 -1.16 12.35
N ASP A 165 -1.89 -0.24 13.19
CA ASP A 165 -1.12 -0.52 14.40
C ASP A 165 -1.93 -1.23 15.49
N LEU A 166 -3.27 -1.25 15.39
CA LEU A 166 -4.14 -2.03 16.29
C LEU A 166 -4.15 -3.52 15.96
N PHE A 167 -3.64 -3.93 14.78
CA PHE A 167 -3.82 -5.28 14.21
C PHE A 167 -2.49 -5.97 13.89
N HIS A 168 -1.70 -6.32 14.90
CA HIS A 168 -0.32 -6.80 14.73
C HIS A 168 -0.12 -8.07 13.90
N ASN A 169 -1.04 -8.95 13.70
CA ASN A 169 -0.94 -10.12 12.81
C ASN A 169 -2.32 -10.57 12.34
N THR A 170 -3.30 -9.71 12.47
CA THR A 170 -4.69 -10.00 12.12
C THR A 170 -5.03 -9.27 10.84
N ARG A 171 -5.61 -9.96 9.88
CA ARG A 171 -6.13 -9.31 8.67
C ARG A 171 -7.42 -8.60 9.00
N PHE A 172 -7.58 -7.43 8.41
CA PHE A 172 -8.79 -6.64 8.53
C PHE A 172 -8.95 -5.77 7.28
N PHE A 173 -10.16 -5.32 7.04
CA PHE A 173 -10.46 -4.34 5.99
C PHE A 173 -11.76 -3.61 6.32
N PHE A 174 -11.88 -2.39 5.78
CA PHE A 174 -13.14 -1.68 5.76
C PHE A 174 -13.93 -2.00 4.49
N SER A 175 -15.25 -2.01 4.64
CA SER A 175 -16.21 -2.18 3.54
C SER A 175 -17.49 -1.41 3.85
N SER A 176 -18.49 -1.52 2.97
CA SER A 176 -19.81 -0.96 3.21
C SER A 176 -20.91 -2.02 3.17
N LEU A 177 -22.01 -1.71 3.82
CA LEU A 177 -23.29 -2.39 3.67
C LEU A 177 -24.37 -1.36 3.39
N PRO A 178 -25.45 -1.73 2.67
CA PRO A 178 -26.59 -0.85 2.48
C PRO A 178 -27.18 -0.39 3.83
N ASP A 179 -27.60 0.86 3.89
CA ASP A 179 -28.22 1.47 5.08
C ASP A 179 -29.35 2.40 4.64
N GLU A 180 -30.52 2.27 5.27
CA GLU A 180 -31.72 3.03 4.88
C GLU A 180 -31.59 4.55 5.09
N LEU A 181 -30.81 4.97 6.08
CA LEU A 181 -30.64 6.38 6.42
C LEU A 181 -29.39 7.00 5.80
N LEU A 182 -28.30 6.23 5.73
CA LEU A 182 -26.99 6.72 5.29
C LEU A 182 -26.70 6.41 3.81
N GLY A 183 -27.55 5.59 3.16
CA GLY A 183 -27.27 4.99 1.86
C GLY A 183 -26.31 3.81 2.01
N GLU A 184 -25.12 4.06 2.54
CA GLU A 184 -24.14 3.05 2.92
C GLU A 184 -23.64 3.29 4.34
N ARG A 185 -23.43 2.21 5.10
CA ARG A 185 -22.76 2.26 6.40
C ARG A 185 -21.40 1.62 6.33
N LEU A 186 -20.42 2.28 6.91
CA LEU A 186 -19.07 1.75 7.03
C LEU A 186 -19.07 0.56 7.99
N VAL A 187 -18.42 -0.53 7.61
CA VAL A 187 -18.22 -1.72 8.43
C VAL A 187 -16.74 -2.09 8.46
N LEU A 188 -16.30 -2.64 9.59
CA LEU A 188 -14.96 -3.19 9.76
C LEU A 188 -15.07 -4.71 9.83
N VAL A 189 -14.31 -5.42 9.01
CA VAL A 189 -14.24 -6.89 8.99
C VAL A 189 -12.87 -7.31 9.49
N ILE A 190 -12.83 -8.22 10.46
CA ILE A 190 -11.60 -8.67 11.12
C ILE A 190 -11.52 -10.20 11.02
N GLU A 191 -10.41 -10.72 10.51
CA GLU A 191 -10.16 -12.17 10.47
C GLU A 191 -9.75 -12.68 11.87
N SER A 192 -10.72 -12.80 12.76
CA SER A 192 -10.54 -13.29 14.12
C SER A 192 -11.75 -14.10 14.55
N LYS A 193 -11.54 -15.10 15.40
CA LYS A 193 -12.65 -15.85 16.04
C LYS A 193 -13.19 -15.16 17.28
N ASN A 194 -12.47 -14.22 17.85
CA ASN A 194 -12.79 -13.54 19.09
C ASN A 194 -12.68 -12.02 18.90
N SER A 195 -13.48 -11.29 19.67
CA SER A 195 -13.35 -9.85 19.77
C SER A 195 -11.95 -9.45 20.29
N ILE A 196 -11.43 -8.36 19.79
CA ILE A 196 -10.15 -7.79 20.24
C ILE A 196 -10.44 -6.88 21.44
N SER A 197 -9.75 -7.11 22.56
CA SER A 197 -9.89 -6.24 23.75
C SER A 197 -9.48 -4.81 23.41
N ASP A 198 -10.19 -3.83 23.99
CA ASP A 198 -9.92 -2.40 23.84
C ASP A 198 -9.96 -1.84 22.40
N LEU A 199 -10.46 -2.62 21.42
CA LEU A 199 -10.52 -2.18 20.02
C LEU A 199 -11.30 -0.87 19.87
N ASP A 200 -12.49 -0.76 20.51
CA ASP A 200 -13.33 0.43 20.42
C ASP A 200 -12.59 1.70 20.92
N SER A 201 -11.85 1.57 22.02
CA SER A 201 -11.04 2.68 22.55
C SER A 201 -9.87 3.03 21.63
N GLY A 202 -9.26 2.05 20.97
CA GLY A 202 -8.21 2.24 19.97
C GLY A 202 -8.73 2.95 18.73
N LEU A 203 -9.86 2.50 18.20
CA LEU A 203 -10.51 3.13 17.04
C LEU A 203 -10.87 4.59 17.31
N LYS A 204 -11.49 4.90 18.47
CA LYS A 204 -11.85 6.27 18.86
C LYS A 204 -10.65 7.24 18.98
N LYS A 205 -9.45 6.73 19.20
CA LYS A 205 -8.23 7.55 19.25
C LYS A 205 -7.68 7.89 17.87
N LEU A 206 -7.94 7.05 16.87
CA LEU A 206 -7.32 7.10 15.55
C LEU A 206 -8.27 7.57 14.46
N LEU A 207 -9.58 7.38 14.64
CA LEU A 207 -10.63 7.69 13.69
C LEU A 207 -11.50 8.84 14.19
N ASP A 208 -11.91 9.69 13.25
CA ASP A 208 -12.89 10.72 13.51
C ASP A 208 -14.30 10.11 13.70
N THR A 209 -15.22 10.87 14.28
CA THR A 209 -16.59 10.40 14.58
C THR A 209 -17.30 9.81 13.36
N PHE A 210 -17.08 10.38 12.17
CA PHE A 210 -17.71 9.91 10.93
C PHE A 210 -16.98 8.71 10.30
N GLU A 211 -15.74 8.47 10.69
CA GLU A 211 -14.92 7.36 10.23
C GLU A 211 -15.12 6.08 11.06
N MET A 212 -15.88 6.18 12.16
CA MET A 212 -16.17 5.04 13.02
C MET A 212 -17.07 4.02 12.33
N PRO A 213 -16.66 2.74 12.26
CA PRO A 213 -17.51 1.69 11.68
C PRO A 213 -18.79 1.53 12.50
N LYS A 214 -19.93 1.41 11.81
CA LYS A 214 -21.23 1.17 12.44
C LYS A 214 -21.40 -0.27 12.90
N THR A 215 -20.64 -1.20 12.32
CA THR A 215 -20.65 -2.63 12.64
C THR A 215 -19.26 -3.20 12.50
N ILE A 216 -18.87 -4.07 13.42
CA ILE A 216 -17.62 -4.84 13.36
C ILE A 216 -17.99 -6.32 13.24
N PHE A 217 -17.40 -6.99 12.24
CA PHE A 217 -17.54 -8.42 12.01
C PHE A 217 -16.24 -9.13 12.38
N TYR A 218 -16.37 -10.32 12.96
CA TYR A 218 -15.29 -11.22 13.34
C TYR A 218 -15.43 -12.57 12.66
#